data_23319e150e08677a5c637ab462bd3d03
#
_entry.id   23319e150e08677a5c637ab462bd3d03
#
_cell.length_a   1.000
_cell.length_b   1.000
_cell.length_c   1.000
_cell.angle_alpha   90.00
_cell.angle_beta   90.00
_cell.angle_gamma   90.00
#
_symmetry.space_group_name_H-M   'P 1'
#
loop_
_entity.id
_entity.type
_entity.pdbx_description
1 polymer ?
#
loop_
_entity_poly.entity_id
_entity_poly.type
_entity_poly.pdbx_seq_one_letter_code
_entity_poly.pdbx_strand_id
1 'polypeptide(L)'
;VHICHGKAEHIGRYEWLISKLNDDGYHVISIDHRGHGKRIESNDDIGKFSDNQNGWEMVVNDFEILINDTKKNFPHLKQFLLAHSMGSWIALSMLKNELSIDGLILSGSSKFPKLLIAIQKLIIKVDILFNGRKKINNIMESLTTKRFNNYFKPNRTVSDWISNDKNNVDNYVKDKLCGYKVTNGLWM
;
A
#
# COMPACT_ATOMS: atom_id res chain seq x y z
N VAL A 1 -2.41 -0.45 17.83
CA VAL A 1 -2.29 0.30 16.58
C VAL A 1 -2.14 -0.68 15.43
N HIS A 2 -2.86 -0.44 14.32
CA HIS A 2 -2.68 -1.16 13.06
C HIS A 2 -1.95 -0.26 12.06
N ILE A 3 -1.06 -0.83 11.24
CA ILE A 3 -0.36 -0.10 10.20
C ILE A 3 -0.71 -0.71 8.84
N CYS A 4 -1.34 0.07 7.97
CA CYS A 4 -1.72 -0.31 6.62
C CYS A 4 -0.74 0.36 5.64
N HIS A 5 0.26 -0.38 5.15
CA HIS A 5 1.37 0.13 4.36
C HIS A 5 0.99 0.49 2.91
N GLY A 6 1.88 1.17 2.20
CA GLY A 6 1.68 1.62 0.82
C GLY A 6 2.00 0.57 -0.25
N LYS A 7 1.94 1.02 -1.52
CA LYS A 7 2.27 0.21 -2.69
C LYS A 7 3.78 -0.06 -2.76
N ALA A 8 4.15 -1.28 -3.12
CA ALA A 8 5.53 -1.71 -3.34
C ALA A 8 6.46 -1.40 -2.16
N GLU A 9 5.95 -1.68 -0.97
CA GLU A 9 6.67 -1.68 0.29
C GLU A 9 6.08 -2.77 1.22
N HIS A 10 6.53 -2.85 2.45
CA HIS A 10 6.09 -3.86 3.42
C HIS A 10 6.18 -3.34 4.86
N ILE A 11 5.57 -4.07 5.80
CA ILE A 11 5.48 -3.66 7.20
C ILE A 11 6.86 -3.53 7.89
N GLY A 12 7.87 -4.26 7.47
CA GLY A 12 9.22 -4.14 8.02
C GLY A 12 9.84 -2.75 7.88
N ARG A 13 9.39 -1.92 6.93
CA ARG A 13 9.81 -0.52 6.82
C ARG A 13 9.35 0.36 7.98
N TYR A 14 8.40 -0.10 8.75
CA TYR A 14 7.82 0.62 9.88
C TYR A 14 8.44 0.21 11.24
N GLU A 15 9.51 -0.60 11.25
CA GLU A 15 10.15 -1.10 12.49
C GLU A 15 10.51 0.02 13.46
N TRP A 16 11.07 1.13 12.96
CA TRP A 16 11.36 2.30 13.79
C TRP A 16 10.10 2.89 14.44
N LEU A 17 9.02 3.06 13.66
CA LEU A 17 7.75 3.59 14.17
C LEU A 17 7.11 2.61 15.16
N ILE A 18 7.16 1.30 14.85
CA ILE A 18 6.66 0.24 15.72
C ILE A 18 7.38 0.27 17.06
N SER A 19 8.74 0.40 17.04
CA SER A 19 9.52 0.51 18.26
C SER A 19 9.09 1.72 19.10
N LYS A 20 8.92 2.89 18.47
CA LYS A 20 8.47 4.10 19.17
C LYS A 20 7.09 3.98 19.77
N LEU A 21 6.15 3.38 19.03
CA LEU A 21 4.81 3.09 19.55
C LEU A 21 4.84 2.11 20.73
N ASN A 22 5.70 1.09 20.67
CA ASN A 22 5.86 0.15 21.76
C ASN A 22 6.49 0.82 22.99
N ASP A 23 7.51 1.69 22.81
CA ASP A 23 8.13 2.48 23.89
C ASP A 23 7.07 3.36 24.60
N ASP A 24 6.08 3.84 23.88
CA ASP A 24 4.95 4.65 24.38
C ASP A 24 3.78 3.78 24.90
N GLY A 25 3.95 2.46 24.99
CA GLY A 25 2.96 1.52 25.54
C GLY A 25 1.86 1.08 24.57
N TYR A 26 1.99 1.34 23.27
CA TYR A 26 1.05 0.85 22.27
C TYR A 26 1.49 -0.50 21.71
N HIS A 27 0.57 -1.47 21.66
CA HIS A 27 0.77 -2.69 20.89
C HIS A 27 0.54 -2.41 19.40
N VAL A 28 1.36 -3.01 18.53
CA VAL A 28 1.21 -2.90 17.08
C VAL A 28 0.94 -4.27 16.48
N ILE A 29 -0.14 -4.38 15.71
CA ILE A 29 -0.50 -5.59 14.96
C ILE A 29 -0.75 -5.17 13.52
N SER A 30 -0.06 -5.81 12.58
CA SER A 30 -0.21 -5.52 11.15
C SER A 30 0.11 -6.75 10.30
N ILE A 31 -0.25 -6.68 9.03
CA ILE A 31 0.08 -7.69 8.01
C ILE A 31 0.62 -7.01 6.76
N ASP A 32 1.44 -7.72 6.00
CA ASP A 32 1.73 -7.35 4.62
C ASP A 32 0.51 -7.57 3.74
N HIS A 33 0.29 -6.70 2.76
CA HIS A 33 -0.76 -6.89 1.77
C HIS A 33 -0.44 -8.07 0.85
N ARG A 34 -1.45 -8.62 0.19
CA ARG A 34 -1.28 -9.61 -0.88
C ARG A 34 -0.30 -9.07 -1.92
N GLY A 35 0.64 -9.91 -2.36
CA GLY A 35 1.67 -9.54 -3.32
C GLY A 35 2.71 -8.54 -2.81
N HIS A 36 2.81 -8.37 -1.48
CA HIS A 36 3.77 -7.49 -0.82
C HIS A 36 4.48 -8.22 0.32
N GLY A 37 5.71 -7.78 0.62
CA GLY A 37 6.49 -8.22 1.77
C GLY A 37 6.60 -9.73 1.89
N LYS A 38 6.38 -10.25 3.09
CA LYS A 38 6.45 -11.69 3.39
C LYS A 38 5.29 -12.52 2.83
N ARG A 39 4.28 -11.89 2.23
CA ARG A 39 3.20 -12.59 1.50
C ARG A 39 3.50 -12.80 0.03
N ILE A 40 4.72 -12.52 -0.42
CA ILE A 40 5.25 -12.91 -1.72
C ILE A 40 5.85 -14.30 -1.56
N GLU A 41 5.18 -15.32 -2.06
CA GLU A 41 5.63 -16.73 -2.03
C GLU A 41 6.40 -17.09 -3.30
N SER A 42 6.10 -16.39 -4.40
CA SER A 42 6.73 -16.59 -5.71
C SER A 42 6.90 -15.29 -6.47
N ASN A 43 7.73 -15.27 -7.51
CA ASN A 43 7.87 -14.12 -8.38
C ASN A 43 6.55 -13.70 -9.06
N ASP A 44 5.63 -14.64 -9.25
CA ASP A 44 4.33 -14.40 -9.87
C ASP A 44 3.36 -13.64 -8.94
N ASP A 45 3.66 -13.57 -7.64
CA ASP A 45 2.84 -12.86 -6.66
C ASP A 45 3.21 -11.40 -6.53
N ILE A 46 4.41 -11.01 -6.97
CA ILE A 46 4.93 -9.65 -6.77
C ILE A 46 3.98 -8.60 -7.40
N GLY A 47 3.52 -7.68 -6.55
CA GLY A 47 2.68 -6.57 -6.98
C GLY A 47 1.31 -6.98 -7.52
N LYS A 48 0.75 -8.06 -7.00
CA LYS A 48 -0.53 -8.63 -7.41
C LYS A 48 -1.42 -8.89 -6.18
N PHE A 49 -2.63 -8.37 -6.16
CA PHE A 49 -3.57 -8.68 -5.08
C PHE A 49 -4.28 -10.01 -5.27
N SER A 50 -4.58 -10.36 -6.53
CA SER A 50 -5.27 -11.60 -6.92
C SER A 50 -5.14 -11.82 -8.42
N ASP A 51 -5.31 -13.07 -8.86
CA ASP A 51 -5.49 -13.41 -10.28
C ASP A 51 -6.89 -13.04 -10.79
N ASN A 52 -7.84 -12.88 -9.89
CA ASN A 52 -9.25 -12.56 -10.17
C ASN A 52 -9.51 -11.04 -10.18
N GLN A 53 -10.77 -10.67 -10.49
CA GLN A 53 -11.16 -9.25 -10.55
C GLN A 53 -11.39 -8.60 -9.19
N ASN A 54 -11.54 -9.38 -8.12
CA ASN A 54 -11.87 -8.92 -6.77
C ASN A 54 -10.65 -8.70 -5.87
N GLY A 55 -9.46 -8.47 -6.44
CA GLY A 55 -8.23 -8.29 -5.68
C GLY A 55 -8.28 -7.15 -4.66
N TRP A 56 -8.95 -6.05 -5.02
CA TRP A 56 -9.13 -4.91 -4.11
C TRP A 56 -10.00 -5.28 -2.90
N GLU A 57 -11.14 -5.91 -3.15
CA GLU A 57 -12.04 -6.37 -2.10
C GLU A 57 -11.36 -7.38 -1.18
N MET A 58 -10.52 -8.25 -1.74
CA MET A 58 -9.79 -9.24 -0.95
C MET A 58 -8.77 -8.58 -0.02
N VAL A 59 -8.02 -7.57 -0.45
CA VAL A 59 -7.04 -6.89 0.40
C VAL A 59 -7.72 -6.03 1.47
N VAL A 60 -8.85 -5.41 1.15
CA VAL A 60 -9.70 -4.69 2.12
C VAL A 60 -10.19 -5.65 3.19
N ASN A 61 -10.77 -6.78 2.80
CA ASN A 61 -11.30 -7.79 3.70
C ASN A 61 -10.20 -8.43 4.60
N ASP A 62 -9.01 -8.68 4.07
CA ASP A 62 -7.89 -9.19 4.88
C ASP A 62 -7.59 -8.27 6.07
N PHE A 63 -7.62 -6.96 5.82
CA PHE A 63 -7.34 -5.97 6.86
C PHE A 63 -8.53 -5.77 7.83
N GLU A 64 -9.76 -5.85 7.33
CA GLU A 64 -10.98 -5.86 8.17
C GLU A 64 -10.99 -7.04 9.14
N ILE A 65 -10.65 -8.24 8.64
CA ILE A 65 -10.52 -9.44 9.48
C ILE A 65 -9.48 -9.21 10.58
N LEU A 66 -8.29 -8.70 10.23
CA LEU A 66 -7.24 -8.42 11.21
C LEU A 66 -7.72 -7.49 12.33
N ILE A 67 -8.38 -6.38 11.98
CA ILE A 67 -8.87 -5.40 12.96
C ILE A 67 -9.97 -6.00 13.82
N ASN A 68 -10.94 -6.70 13.23
CA ASN A 68 -12.04 -7.33 13.94
C ASN A 68 -11.56 -8.44 14.88
N ASP A 69 -10.62 -9.28 14.46
CA ASP A 69 -10.03 -10.31 15.32
C ASP A 69 -9.23 -9.67 16.46
N THR A 70 -8.50 -8.61 16.19
CA THR A 70 -7.81 -7.86 17.25
C THR A 70 -8.81 -7.28 18.25
N LYS A 71 -9.91 -6.69 17.79
CA LYS A 71 -10.96 -6.15 18.66
C LYS A 71 -11.61 -7.24 19.51
N LYS A 72 -11.85 -8.40 18.91
CA LYS A 72 -12.41 -9.56 19.63
C LYS A 72 -11.47 -10.09 20.71
N ASN A 73 -10.17 -10.16 20.42
CA ASN A 73 -9.18 -10.67 21.36
C ASN A 73 -8.79 -9.65 22.45
N PHE A 74 -8.94 -8.35 22.15
CA PHE A 74 -8.59 -7.25 23.05
C PHE A 74 -9.74 -6.23 23.14
N PRO A 75 -10.93 -6.63 23.65
CA PRO A 75 -12.15 -5.80 23.57
C PRO A 75 -12.06 -4.49 24.37
N HIS A 76 -11.19 -4.41 25.37
CA HIS A 76 -11.01 -3.23 26.21
C HIS A 76 -9.98 -2.24 25.65
N LEU A 77 -9.20 -2.63 24.64
CA LEU A 77 -8.20 -1.75 24.05
C LEU A 77 -8.79 -0.94 22.90
N LYS A 78 -8.42 0.33 22.86
CA LYS A 78 -8.74 1.19 21.72
C LYS A 78 -7.97 0.75 20.48
N GLN A 79 -8.63 0.84 19.32
CA GLN A 79 -8.09 0.45 18.03
C GLN A 79 -7.80 1.68 17.18
N PHE A 80 -6.54 1.90 16.83
CA PHE A 80 -6.12 3.00 15.95
C PHE A 80 -5.56 2.42 14.65
N LEU A 81 -5.84 3.09 13.53
CA LEU A 81 -5.34 2.70 12.21
C LEU A 81 -4.47 3.83 11.64
N LEU A 82 -3.19 3.54 11.39
CA LEU A 82 -2.31 4.38 10.60
C LEU A 82 -2.21 3.78 9.20
N ALA A 83 -2.58 4.55 8.20
CA ALA A 83 -2.66 4.09 6.81
C ALA A 83 -1.89 5.03 5.88
N HIS A 84 -0.91 4.47 5.14
CA HIS A 84 -0.02 5.23 4.28
C HIS A 84 -0.29 4.98 2.80
N SER A 85 -0.34 6.05 2.01
CA SER A 85 -0.43 5.98 0.54
C SER A 85 -1.57 5.07 0.06
N MET A 86 -1.29 3.98 -0.68
CA MET A 86 -2.27 2.97 -1.08
C MET A 86 -3.06 2.42 0.12
N GLY A 87 -2.38 2.20 1.25
CA GLY A 87 -3.03 1.77 2.50
C GLY A 87 -4.11 2.74 2.97
N SER A 88 -3.97 4.05 2.69
CA SER A 88 -5.00 5.04 3.03
C SER A 88 -6.30 4.83 2.24
N TRP A 89 -6.22 4.38 1.01
CA TRP A 89 -7.41 4.04 0.21
C TRP A 89 -8.05 2.73 0.64
N ILE A 90 -7.22 1.75 1.08
CA ILE A 90 -7.71 0.52 1.71
C ILE A 90 -8.48 0.88 3.00
N ALA A 91 -7.89 1.72 3.86
CA ALA A 91 -8.54 2.19 5.08
C ALA A 91 -9.87 2.91 4.81
N LEU A 92 -9.90 3.82 3.84
CA LEU A 92 -11.13 4.52 3.44
C LEU A 92 -12.18 3.57 2.84
N SER A 93 -11.76 2.47 2.20
CA SER A 93 -12.70 1.44 1.72
C SER A 93 -13.30 0.64 2.87
N MET A 94 -12.51 0.28 3.88
CA MET A 94 -13.00 -0.39 5.10
C MET A 94 -14.01 0.45 5.87
N LEU A 95 -13.82 1.77 5.95
CA LEU A 95 -14.77 2.67 6.64
C LEU A 95 -16.15 2.71 6.00
N LYS A 96 -16.30 2.33 4.74
CA LYS A 96 -17.62 2.19 4.09
C LYS A 96 -18.38 0.96 4.59
N ASN A 97 -17.68 -0.01 5.17
CA ASN A 97 -18.21 -1.26 5.70
C ASN A 97 -18.44 -1.18 7.23
N GLU A 98 -18.58 0.02 7.78
CA GLU A 98 -18.84 0.26 9.21
C GLU A 98 -17.75 -0.29 10.14
N LEU A 99 -16.49 -0.28 9.69
CA LEU A 99 -15.36 -0.69 10.54
C LEU A 99 -15.29 0.14 11.83
N SER A 100 -15.33 -0.54 12.97
CA SER A 100 -15.26 0.11 14.28
C SER A 100 -13.80 0.30 14.71
N ILE A 101 -13.28 1.53 14.56
CA ILE A 101 -11.98 1.96 15.08
C ILE A 101 -12.13 3.25 15.87
N ASP A 102 -11.24 3.48 16.85
CA ASP A 102 -11.29 4.66 17.73
C ASP A 102 -10.55 5.87 17.13
N GLY A 103 -9.67 5.65 16.14
CA GLY A 103 -8.99 6.73 15.45
C GLY A 103 -8.31 6.28 14.17
N LEU A 104 -8.23 7.21 13.20
CA LEU A 104 -7.62 7.00 11.89
C LEU A 104 -6.60 8.10 11.59
N ILE A 105 -5.40 7.69 11.18
CA ILE A 105 -4.35 8.58 10.67
C ILE A 105 -4.10 8.22 9.21
N LEU A 106 -4.30 9.18 8.31
CA LEU A 106 -3.99 9.03 6.88
C LEU A 106 -2.71 9.79 6.56
N SER A 107 -1.71 9.07 6.07
CA SER A 107 -0.43 9.63 5.65
C SER A 107 -0.25 9.47 4.13
N GLY A 108 0.18 10.53 3.44
CA GLY A 108 0.35 10.50 1.99
C GLY A 108 -0.92 10.17 1.21
N SER A 109 -2.08 10.44 1.80
CA SER A 109 -3.38 10.26 1.18
C SER A 109 -3.71 11.39 0.22
N SER A 110 -4.39 11.07 -0.87
CA SER A 110 -4.81 12.07 -1.86
C SER A 110 -6.17 11.75 -2.44
N LYS A 111 -6.87 12.79 -2.88
CA LYS A 111 -8.11 12.71 -3.63
C LYS A 111 -7.85 13.12 -5.07
N PHE A 112 -8.14 12.25 -6.00
CA PHE A 112 -8.03 12.56 -7.43
C PHE A 112 -9.36 13.02 -8.02
N PRO A 113 -9.34 13.92 -9.01
CA PRO A 113 -10.53 14.27 -9.79
C PRO A 113 -11.15 13.03 -10.44
N LYS A 114 -12.48 12.94 -10.40
CA LYS A 114 -13.22 11.79 -10.97
C LYS A 114 -12.87 11.52 -12.44
N LEU A 115 -12.68 12.59 -13.23
CA LEU A 115 -12.30 12.48 -14.64
C LEU A 115 -10.92 11.82 -14.81
N LEU A 116 -9.94 12.19 -13.97
CA LEU A 116 -8.60 11.58 -14.01
C LEU A 116 -8.66 10.09 -13.67
N ILE A 117 -9.43 9.72 -12.65
CA ILE A 117 -9.67 8.31 -12.28
C ILE A 117 -10.32 7.55 -13.44
N ALA A 118 -11.31 8.14 -14.12
CA ALA A 118 -11.97 7.50 -15.26
C ALA A 118 -11.00 7.25 -16.42
N ILE A 119 -10.15 8.23 -16.74
CA ILE A 119 -9.11 8.10 -17.78
C ILE A 119 -8.10 7.01 -17.39
N GLN A 120 -7.60 7.01 -16.16
CA GLN A 120 -6.68 5.97 -15.67
C GLN A 120 -7.30 4.58 -15.75
N LYS A 121 -8.55 4.43 -15.31
CA LYS A 121 -9.28 3.15 -15.43
C LYS A 121 -9.43 2.70 -16.88
N LEU A 122 -9.69 3.62 -17.81
CA LEU A 122 -9.80 3.29 -19.24
C LEU A 122 -8.45 2.78 -19.78
N ILE A 123 -7.35 3.47 -19.46
CA ILE A 123 -6.00 3.04 -19.85
C ILE A 123 -5.70 1.64 -19.34
N ILE A 124 -6.00 1.38 -18.06
CA ILE A 124 -5.75 0.07 -17.44
C ILE A 124 -6.64 -1.01 -18.09
N LYS A 125 -7.92 -0.72 -18.34
CA LYS A 125 -8.85 -1.67 -19.01
C LYS A 125 -8.36 -2.04 -20.41
N VAL A 126 -7.92 -1.06 -21.19
CA VAL A 126 -7.34 -1.29 -22.53
C VAL A 126 -6.08 -2.14 -22.43
N ASP A 127 -5.17 -1.83 -21.49
CA ASP A 127 -3.96 -2.64 -21.31
C ASP A 127 -4.27 -4.07 -20.85
N ILE A 128 -5.27 -4.27 -19.98
CA ILE A 128 -5.76 -5.61 -19.58
C ILE A 128 -6.28 -6.39 -20.77
N LEU A 129 -7.02 -5.74 -21.67
CA LEU A 129 -7.59 -6.39 -22.85
C LEU A 129 -6.53 -6.99 -23.77
N PHE A 130 -5.42 -6.27 -23.98
CA PHE A 130 -4.34 -6.70 -24.87
C PHE A 130 -3.23 -7.51 -24.17
N ASN A 131 -2.97 -7.26 -22.92
CA ASN A 131 -1.80 -7.78 -22.20
C ASN A 131 -2.15 -8.62 -20.96
N GLY A 132 -3.41 -8.60 -20.54
CA GLY A 132 -3.88 -9.32 -19.37
C GLY A 132 -3.63 -8.63 -18.03
N ARG A 133 -4.23 -9.19 -16.97
CA ARG A 133 -4.17 -8.62 -15.61
C ARG A 133 -2.80 -8.77 -14.94
N LYS A 134 -2.06 -9.83 -15.27
CA LYS A 134 -0.73 -10.13 -14.68
C LYS A 134 0.39 -9.24 -15.24
N LYS A 135 0.16 -8.55 -16.36
CA LYS A 135 1.15 -7.67 -16.97
C LYS A 135 1.46 -6.47 -16.09
N ILE A 136 2.75 -6.17 -15.94
CA ILE A 136 3.21 -4.95 -15.27
C ILE A 136 2.79 -3.72 -16.09
N ASN A 137 2.13 -2.75 -15.45
CA ASN A 137 1.67 -1.54 -16.11
C ASN A 137 2.75 -0.45 -16.08
N ASN A 138 3.55 -0.38 -17.14
CA ASN A 138 4.59 0.64 -17.28
C ASN A 138 4.03 2.07 -17.48
N ILE A 139 2.81 2.22 -18.04
CA ILE A 139 2.17 3.52 -18.21
C ILE A 139 1.81 4.10 -16.84
N MET A 140 1.15 3.30 -16.00
CA MET A 140 0.80 3.73 -14.64
C MET A 140 2.03 4.03 -13.79
N GLU A 141 3.11 3.24 -13.90
CA GLU A 141 4.38 3.54 -13.23
C GLU A 141 4.99 4.87 -13.69
N SER A 142 4.87 5.19 -14.98
CA SER A 142 5.36 6.47 -15.51
C SER A 142 4.53 7.67 -15.03
N LEU A 143 3.22 7.51 -14.95
CA LEU A 143 2.29 8.55 -14.50
C LEU A 143 2.31 8.78 -12.97
N THR A 144 2.86 7.85 -12.21
CA THR A 144 2.93 7.91 -10.74
C THR A 144 4.37 7.98 -10.26
N THR A 145 5.03 6.86 -10.03
CA THR A 145 6.35 6.75 -9.40
C THR A 145 7.42 7.58 -10.09
N LYS A 146 7.54 7.46 -11.43
CA LYS A 146 8.53 8.27 -12.18
C LYS A 146 8.20 9.75 -12.14
N ARG A 147 6.92 10.12 -12.24
CA ARG A 147 6.49 11.52 -12.15
C ARG A 147 6.83 12.10 -10.78
N PHE A 148 6.57 11.39 -9.70
CA PHE A 148 6.92 11.86 -8.36
C PHE A 148 8.43 12.09 -8.23
N ASN A 149 9.25 11.16 -8.70
CA ASN A 149 10.70 11.30 -8.62
C ASN A 149 11.23 12.50 -9.46
N ASN A 150 10.58 12.84 -10.56
CA ASN A 150 10.96 13.97 -11.40
C ASN A 150 10.84 15.36 -10.71
N TYR A 151 10.02 15.48 -9.66
CA TYR A 151 9.93 16.71 -8.86
C TYR A 151 11.18 16.96 -8.00
N PHE A 152 12.02 15.94 -7.80
CA PHE A 152 13.22 15.99 -6.96
C PHE A 152 14.53 15.99 -7.79
N LYS A 153 14.48 16.43 -9.03
CA LYS A 153 15.67 16.56 -9.89
C LYS A 153 16.64 17.63 -9.37
N PRO A 154 17.98 17.39 -9.46
CA PRO A 154 18.64 16.22 -10.04
C PRO A 154 18.51 14.99 -9.15
N ASN A 155 18.10 13.86 -9.74
CA ASN A 155 17.89 12.63 -8.98
C ASN A 155 19.20 11.88 -8.74
N ARG A 156 19.41 11.38 -7.52
CA ARG A 156 20.47 10.47 -7.14
C ARG A 156 20.07 9.01 -7.39
N THR A 157 18.78 8.71 -7.15
CA THR A 157 18.20 7.38 -7.31
C THR A 157 16.87 7.43 -8.06
N VAL A 158 16.28 6.28 -8.32
CA VAL A 158 14.92 6.16 -8.87
C VAL A 158 13.81 6.42 -7.85
N SER A 159 14.18 6.66 -6.60
CA SER A 159 13.24 6.74 -5.46
C SER A 159 13.50 7.91 -4.51
N ASP A 160 14.15 8.98 -4.97
CA ASP A 160 14.46 10.15 -4.11
C ASP A 160 13.22 10.86 -3.57
N TRP A 161 12.07 10.63 -4.19
CA TRP A 161 10.78 11.16 -3.75
C TRP A 161 10.25 10.55 -2.44
N ILE A 162 10.85 9.44 -1.97
CA ILE A 162 10.41 8.70 -0.77
C ILE A 162 10.73 9.46 0.51
N SER A 163 11.93 10.08 0.58
CA SER A 163 12.40 10.75 1.80
C SER A 163 13.51 11.76 1.50
N ASN A 164 13.61 12.78 2.35
CA ASN A 164 14.77 13.68 2.37
C ASN A 164 16.01 13.03 3.03
N ASP A 165 15.81 11.99 3.84
CA ASP A 165 16.90 11.21 4.42
C ASP A 165 17.45 10.22 3.39
N LYS A 166 18.71 10.42 3.00
CA LYS A 166 19.41 9.58 2.03
C LYS A 166 19.49 8.12 2.45
N ASN A 167 19.67 7.85 3.75
CA ASN A 167 19.75 6.48 4.26
C ASN A 167 18.42 5.75 4.09
N ASN A 168 17.30 6.43 4.35
CA ASN A 168 15.97 5.88 4.10
C ASN A 168 15.74 5.55 2.63
N VAL A 169 16.19 6.44 1.71
CA VAL A 169 16.11 6.20 0.26
C VAL A 169 16.98 5.01 -0.13
N ASP A 170 18.23 4.95 0.36
CA ASP A 170 19.17 3.86 0.04
C ASP A 170 18.67 2.51 0.56
N ASN A 171 18.11 2.47 1.76
CA ASN A 171 17.50 1.27 2.33
C ASN A 171 16.32 0.80 1.47
N TYR A 172 15.45 1.74 1.04
CA TYR A 172 14.34 1.41 0.15
C TYR A 172 14.80 0.84 -1.19
N VAL A 173 15.84 1.44 -1.81
CA VAL A 173 16.35 1.01 -3.12
C VAL A 173 17.07 -0.34 -3.03
N LYS A 174 17.74 -0.63 -1.90
CA LYS A 174 18.43 -1.92 -1.66
C LYS A 174 17.48 -3.05 -1.33
N ASP A 175 16.31 -2.74 -0.83
CA ASP A 175 15.33 -3.73 -0.40
C ASP A 175 14.60 -4.33 -1.61
N LYS A 176 14.79 -5.63 -1.84
CA LYS A 176 14.14 -6.36 -2.95
C LYS A 176 12.61 -6.44 -2.82
N LEU A 177 12.09 -6.23 -1.60
CA LEU A 177 10.66 -6.20 -1.32
C LEU A 177 10.08 -4.79 -1.44
N CYS A 178 10.85 -3.82 -1.96
CA CYS A 178 10.46 -2.43 -2.17
C CYS A 178 10.67 -1.97 -3.61
N GLY A 179 9.92 -0.97 -4.04
CA GLY A 179 10.14 -0.28 -5.31
C GLY A 179 9.87 -1.08 -6.59
N TYR A 180 9.36 -2.28 -6.49
CA TYR A 180 8.99 -3.08 -7.65
C TYR A 180 7.75 -2.51 -8.35
N LYS A 181 7.63 -2.82 -9.63
CA LYS A 181 6.46 -2.44 -10.42
C LYS A 181 5.31 -3.40 -10.17
N VAL A 182 4.10 -2.86 -10.20
CA VAL A 182 2.89 -3.65 -9.92
C VAL A 182 2.10 -3.95 -11.19
N THR A 183 1.23 -4.95 -11.09
CA THR A 183 0.46 -5.48 -12.21
C THR A 183 -0.75 -4.59 -12.56
N ASN A 184 -1.30 -4.78 -13.75
CA ASN A 184 -2.58 -4.22 -14.17
C ASN A 184 -3.71 -4.52 -13.18
N GLY A 185 -3.70 -5.75 -12.62
CA GLY A 185 -4.71 -6.20 -11.67
C GLY A 185 -4.69 -5.43 -10.36
N LEU A 186 -3.52 -4.98 -9.90
CA LEU A 186 -3.41 -4.15 -8.70
C LEU A 186 -3.89 -2.71 -8.96
N TRP A 187 -3.60 -2.15 -10.13
CA TRP A 187 -4.03 -0.80 -10.50
C TRP A 187 -5.53 -0.67 -10.76
N MET A 188 -6.23 -1.76 -11.10
CA MET A 188 -7.64 -1.76 -11.46
C MET A 188 -8.57 -1.69 -10.25
#